data_bd89f565ad6afaba5d14dc55b6ffe7f8
#
_entry.id   bd89f565ad6afaba5d14dc55b6ffe7f8
#
_cell.length_a   1.000
_cell.length_b   1.000
_cell.length_c   1.000
_cell.angle_alpha   90.00
_cell.angle_beta   90.00
_cell.angle_gamma   90.00
#
_symmetry.space_group_name_H-M   'P 1'
#
loop_
_entity.id
_entity.type
_entity.pdbx_description
1 polymer ?
#
loop_
_entity_poly.entity_id
_entity_poly.type
_entity_poly.pdbx_seq_one_letter_code
_entity_poly.pdbx_strand_id
1 'polypeptide(L)'
;IGLAPNKFLAKLASDLEKPRGYSVIGQTEARSILAPMSVSRIHGVGPATVRQLEAANITQISQLQRMTEHELQSLFGKFGLKLASYVRGEDPRSVSSSRASKSVSAETTFSEDKSASADLLPVAEKLCQRVADRLVASSLSGGTLVVKLKTGDFQTLTRNRRLPVATQRADVLARHATQIIQQEC
;
A
#
# COMPACT_ATOMS: atom_id res chain seq x y z
N ILE A 1 -14.62 6.25 12.52
CA ILE A 1 -15.32 6.51 11.23
C ILE A 1 -14.98 7.93 10.78
N GLY A 2 -14.72 8.15 9.49
CA GLY A 2 -14.48 9.48 8.92
C GLY A 2 -15.46 9.80 7.80
N LEU A 3 -16.14 10.93 7.92
CA LEU A 3 -17.03 11.49 6.89
C LEU A 3 -16.42 12.76 6.32
N ALA A 4 -16.29 12.84 5.01
CA ALA A 4 -15.73 14.01 4.33
C ALA A 4 -16.09 14.02 2.84
N PRO A 5 -15.94 15.17 2.14
CA PRO A 5 -16.34 15.32 0.75
C PRO A 5 -15.49 14.55 -0.25
N ASN A 6 -14.31 14.05 0.12
CA ASN A 6 -13.43 13.29 -0.77
C ASN A 6 -12.66 12.19 -0.04
N LYS A 7 -12.00 11.30 -0.81
CA LYS A 7 -11.29 10.13 -0.29
C LYS A 7 -10.13 10.48 0.64
N PHE A 8 -9.38 11.51 0.33
CA PHE A 8 -8.24 11.93 1.14
C PHE A 8 -8.70 12.37 2.53
N LEU A 9 -9.64 13.30 2.58
CA LEU A 9 -10.18 13.82 3.84
C LEU A 9 -10.94 12.74 4.64
N ALA A 10 -11.72 11.86 3.97
CA ALA A 10 -12.41 10.78 4.65
C ALA A 10 -11.44 9.79 5.29
N LYS A 11 -10.32 9.47 4.61
CA LYS A 11 -9.27 8.63 5.18
C LYS A 11 -8.59 9.31 6.36
N LEU A 12 -8.27 10.59 6.25
CA LEU A 12 -7.69 11.38 7.35
C LEU A 12 -8.65 11.42 8.56
N ALA A 13 -9.90 11.81 8.33
CA ALA A 13 -10.92 11.87 9.36
C ALA A 13 -11.08 10.52 10.11
N SER A 14 -11.02 9.41 9.37
CA SER A 14 -11.12 8.08 9.97
C SER A 14 -9.98 7.72 10.94
N ASP A 15 -8.87 8.45 10.90
CA ASP A 15 -7.69 8.22 11.74
C ASP A 15 -7.57 9.21 12.92
N LEU A 16 -8.37 10.29 12.94
CA LEU A 16 -8.26 11.32 13.97
C LEU A 16 -8.67 10.82 15.36
N GLU A 17 -9.80 10.13 15.44
CA GLU A 17 -10.43 9.72 16.68
C GLU A 17 -10.38 8.19 16.91
N LYS A 18 -9.31 7.54 16.45
CA LYS A 18 -9.12 6.10 16.71
C LYS A 18 -8.78 5.85 18.18
N PRO A 19 -9.23 4.70 18.75
CA PRO A 19 -9.85 3.54 18.10
C PRO A 19 -11.38 3.62 17.94
N ARG A 20 -12.09 4.46 18.66
CA ARG A 20 -13.56 4.44 18.75
C ARG A 20 -14.17 5.82 18.49
N GLY A 21 -13.75 6.50 17.43
CA GLY A 21 -14.21 7.84 17.15
C GLY A 21 -14.97 7.99 15.84
N TYR A 22 -15.62 9.14 15.73
CA TYR A 22 -16.32 9.62 14.55
C TYR A 22 -15.92 11.05 14.29
N SER A 23 -15.36 11.33 13.12
CA SER A 23 -14.91 12.66 12.74
C SER A 23 -15.53 13.07 11.40
N VAL A 24 -15.93 14.32 11.32
CA VAL A 24 -16.46 14.95 10.11
C VAL A 24 -15.51 16.09 9.72
N ILE A 25 -15.16 16.15 8.44
CA ILE A 25 -14.41 17.28 7.87
C ILE A 25 -15.22 17.82 6.68
N GLY A 26 -15.67 19.06 6.78
CA GLY A 26 -16.36 19.76 5.69
C GLY A 26 -15.38 20.32 4.65
N GLN A 27 -15.89 20.68 3.47
CA GLN A 27 -15.07 21.22 2.38
C GLN A 27 -14.47 22.58 2.72
N THR A 28 -15.25 23.46 3.34
CA THR A 28 -14.86 24.84 3.63
C THR A 28 -13.79 24.95 4.72
N GLU A 29 -13.83 24.05 5.69
CA GLU A 29 -12.93 24.03 6.84
C GLU A 29 -11.71 23.11 6.65
N ALA A 30 -11.70 22.27 5.60
CA ALA A 30 -10.64 21.29 5.37
C ALA A 30 -9.24 21.90 5.42
N ARG A 31 -9.02 23.04 4.75
CA ARG A 31 -7.73 23.70 4.69
C ARG A 31 -7.24 24.17 6.06
N SER A 32 -8.12 24.74 6.88
CA SER A 32 -7.77 25.20 8.23
C SER A 32 -7.54 24.04 9.21
N ILE A 33 -8.33 22.97 9.10
CA ILE A 33 -8.14 21.75 9.90
C ILE A 33 -6.80 21.09 9.56
N LEU A 34 -6.41 21.04 8.29
CA LEU A 34 -5.15 20.46 7.84
C LEU A 34 -3.92 21.26 8.29
N ALA A 35 -4.02 22.59 8.32
CA ALA A 35 -2.89 23.50 8.52
C ALA A 35 -1.97 23.15 9.70
N PRO A 36 -2.45 22.90 10.93
CA PRO A 36 -1.61 22.59 12.09
C PRO A 36 -1.10 21.15 12.10
N MET A 37 -1.57 20.28 11.20
CA MET A 37 -1.22 18.86 11.24
C MET A 37 0.20 18.63 10.71
N SER A 38 0.86 17.57 11.26
CA SER A 38 2.11 17.08 10.73
C SER A 38 1.95 16.57 9.29
N VAL A 39 2.94 16.80 8.45
CA VAL A 39 3.00 16.28 7.07
C VAL A 39 2.88 14.76 6.99
N SER A 40 3.27 14.04 8.03
CA SER A 40 3.14 12.58 8.12
C SER A 40 1.68 12.09 8.13
N ARG A 41 0.72 12.97 8.41
CA ARG A 41 -0.72 12.65 8.35
C ARG A 41 -1.26 12.56 6.93
N ILE A 42 -0.54 13.09 5.96
CA ILE A 42 -0.96 13.05 4.56
C ILE A 42 -0.83 11.63 4.02
N HIS A 43 -1.94 11.06 3.56
CA HIS A 43 -1.94 9.73 2.98
C HIS A 43 -1.03 9.65 1.74
N GLY A 44 -0.02 8.77 1.81
CA GLY A 44 1.02 8.63 0.78
C GLY A 44 2.34 9.32 1.13
N VAL A 45 2.39 10.09 2.21
CA VAL A 45 3.65 10.56 2.81
C VAL A 45 4.16 9.48 3.75
N GLY A 46 5.07 8.65 3.27
CA GLY A 46 5.74 7.61 4.04
C GLY A 46 7.05 8.10 4.68
N PRO A 47 7.75 7.25 5.46
CA PRO A 47 8.96 7.64 6.19
C PRO A 47 10.06 8.29 5.32
N ALA A 48 10.23 7.82 4.08
CA ALA A 48 11.20 8.40 3.16
C ALA A 48 10.84 9.85 2.76
N THR A 49 9.55 10.09 2.45
CA THR A 49 9.06 11.44 2.12
C THR A 49 9.07 12.35 3.35
N VAL A 50 8.76 11.82 4.55
CA VAL A 50 8.87 12.57 5.80
C VAL A 50 10.30 13.07 5.98
N ARG A 51 11.31 12.19 5.88
CA ARG A 51 12.73 12.60 6.00
C ARG A 51 13.11 13.66 4.97
N GLN A 52 12.61 13.57 3.74
CA GLN A 52 12.86 14.56 2.69
C GLN A 52 12.24 15.93 3.03
N LEU A 53 11.02 15.94 3.58
CA LEU A 53 10.34 17.15 4.04
C LEU A 53 11.06 17.78 5.25
N GLU A 54 11.44 16.96 6.23
CA GLU A 54 12.18 17.40 7.42
C GLU A 54 13.54 18.00 7.06
N ALA A 55 14.25 17.42 6.09
CA ALA A 55 15.51 17.98 5.58
C ALA A 55 15.32 19.37 4.92
N ALA A 56 14.10 19.67 4.43
CA ALA A 56 13.71 20.97 3.95
C ALA A 56 13.06 21.86 5.04
N ASN A 57 13.13 21.47 6.33
CA ASN A 57 12.47 22.13 7.45
C ASN A 57 10.95 22.26 7.32
N ILE A 58 10.32 21.29 6.62
CA ILE A 58 8.88 21.21 6.44
C ILE A 58 8.32 20.10 7.31
N THR A 59 7.63 20.44 8.38
CA THR A 59 7.05 19.51 9.37
C THR A 59 5.56 19.59 9.46
N GLN A 60 4.96 20.73 9.07
CA GLN A 60 3.53 20.99 9.12
C GLN A 60 2.93 21.21 7.74
N ILE A 61 1.66 20.84 7.60
CA ILE A 61 0.90 21.04 6.35
C ILE A 61 0.77 22.53 5.99
N SER A 62 0.67 23.41 6.98
CA SER A 62 0.62 24.88 6.76
C SER A 62 1.83 25.41 5.97
N GLN A 63 3.00 24.81 6.12
CA GLN A 63 4.18 25.19 5.37
C GLN A 63 4.03 24.79 3.88
N LEU A 64 3.52 23.59 3.61
CA LEU A 64 3.22 23.17 2.24
C LEU A 64 2.10 23.98 1.60
N GLN A 65 1.12 24.44 2.37
CA GLN A 65 0.02 25.28 1.88
C GLN A 65 0.48 26.68 1.40
N ARG A 66 1.67 27.12 1.80
CA ARG A 66 2.29 28.37 1.36
C ARG A 66 3.12 28.21 0.08
N MET A 67 3.44 26.98 -0.28
CA MET A 67 4.21 26.68 -1.48
C MET A 67 3.32 26.63 -2.71
N THR A 68 3.89 27.05 -3.83
CA THR A 68 3.25 26.92 -5.13
C THR A 68 3.26 25.47 -5.61
N GLU A 69 2.37 25.14 -6.52
CA GLU A 69 2.32 23.83 -7.15
C GLU A 69 3.63 23.49 -7.88
N HIS A 70 4.25 24.49 -8.52
CA HIS A 70 5.52 24.36 -9.20
C HIS A 70 6.68 24.02 -8.23
N GLU A 71 6.75 24.66 -7.07
CA GLU A 71 7.74 24.35 -6.04
C GLU A 71 7.58 22.94 -5.50
N LEU A 72 6.34 22.52 -5.21
CA LEU A 72 6.03 21.17 -4.77
C LEU A 72 6.36 20.13 -5.84
N GLN A 73 6.07 20.42 -7.10
CA GLN A 73 6.41 19.54 -8.22
C GLN A 73 7.93 19.44 -8.41
N SER A 74 8.66 20.53 -8.27
CA SER A 74 10.14 20.53 -8.39
C SER A 74 10.81 19.69 -7.30
N LEU A 75 10.28 19.71 -6.07
CA LEU A 75 10.83 18.95 -4.94
C LEU A 75 10.41 17.47 -4.95
N PHE A 76 9.19 17.15 -5.35
CA PHE A 76 8.58 15.82 -5.18
C PHE A 76 8.11 15.19 -6.49
N GLY A 77 8.43 15.79 -7.65
CA GLY A 77 8.03 15.29 -8.95
C GLY A 77 6.51 15.15 -9.09
N LYS A 78 6.07 14.08 -9.71
CA LYS A 78 4.62 13.79 -9.89
C LYS A 78 3.84 13.72 -8.57
N PHE A 79 4.50 13.37 -7.48
CA PHE A 79 3.85 13.34 -6.17
C PHE A 79 3.58 14.76 -5.64
N GLY A 80 4.41 15.73 -6.00
CA GLY A 80 4.23 17.14 -5.64
C GLY A 80 2.91 17.73 -6.10
N LEU A 81 2.47 17.40 -7.33
CA LEU A 81 1.15 17.83 -7.84
C LEU A 81 0.00 17.30 -6.98
N LYS A 82 0.10 16.02 -6.59
CA LYS A 82 -0.88 15.41 -5.70
C LYS A 82 -0.85 16.02 -4.30
N LEU A 83 0.35 16.31 -3.81
CA LEU A 83 0.56 16.96 -2.52
C LEU A 83 -0.07 18.37 -2.51
N ALA A 84 0.11 19.14 -3.58
CA ALA A 84 -0.49 20.45 -3.76
C ALA A 84 -2.04 20.42 -3.66
N SER A 85 -2.69 19.42 -4.25
CA SER A 85 -4.13 19.22 -4.11
C SER A 85 -4.50 18.83 -2.67
N TYR A 86 -3.79 17.88 -2.09
CA TYR A 86 -4.11 17.38 -0.76
C TYR A 86 -3.99 18.45 0.34
N VAL A 87 -2.96 19.30 0.29
CA VAL A 87 -2.81 20.38 1.29
C VAL A 87 -3.90 21.44 1.21
N ARG A 88 -4.61 21.53 0.08
CA ARG A 88 -5.83 22.35 -0.09
C ARG A 88 -7.11 21.63 0.34
N GLY A 89 -7.01 20.36 0.72
CA GLY A 89 -8.18 19.53 1.04
C GLY A 89 -8.90 18.97 -0.19
N GLU A 90 -8.22 18.94 -1.33
CA GLU A 90 -8.78 18.52 -2.61
C GLU A 90 -8.31 17.11 -2.99
N ASP A 91 -9.22 16.29 -3.51
CA ASP A 91 -8.91 14.99 -4.09
C ASP A 91 -9.92 14.69 -5.23
N PRO A 92 -9.50 14.80 -6.50
CA PRO A 92 -10.41 14.65 -7.63
C PRO A 92 -10.81 13.20 -7.91
N ARG A 93 -10.29 12.22 -7.15
CA ARG A 93 -10.58 10.81 -7.38
C ARG A 93 -12.00 10.45 -6.97
N SER A 94 -12.80 9.98 -7.90
CA SER A 94 -14.14 9.43 -7.62
C SER A 94 -14.07 8.13 -6.81
N VAL A 95 -15.11 7.82 -6.05
CA VAL A 95 -15.31 6.51 -5.44
C VAL A 95 -15.77 5.54 -6.54
N SER A 96 -15.04 4.44 -6.68
CA SER A 96 -15.38 3.38 -7.64
C SER A 96 -15.42 2.05 -6.91
N SER A 97 -16.51 1.32 -7.08
CA SER A 97 -16.68 -0.05 -6.57
C SER A 97 -16.05 -1.10 -7.50
N SER A 98 -15.82 -0.74 -8.77
CA SER A 98 -15.27 -1.65 -9.77
C SER A 98 -13.87 -1.21 -10.18
N ARG A 99 -12.88 -2.05 -9.88
CA ARG A 99 -11.50 -1.93 -10.39
C ARG A 99 -11.03 -3.29 -10.85
N ALA A 100 -10.39 -3.33 -12.01
CA ALA A 100 -9.67 -4.52 -12.44
C ALA A 100 -8.59 -4.87 -11.40
N SER A 101 -8.58 -6.12 -10.95
CA SER A 101 -7.56 -6.63 -10.02
C SER A 101 -6.19 -6.59 -10.68
N LYS A 102 -5.23 -5.94 -10.02
CA LYS A 102 -3.83 -5.87 -10.48
C LYS A 102 -2.98 -7.03 -9.97
N SER A 103 -3.44 -7.72 -8.94
CA SER A 103 -2.78 -8.87 -8.34
C SER A 103 -3.80 -9.81 -7.72
N VAL A 104 -3.47 -11.11 -7.72
CA VAL A 104 -4.20 -12.16 -7.01
C VAL A 104 -3.24 -12.76 -6.00
N SER A 105 -3.63 -12.88 -4.74
CA SER A 105 -2.76 -13.37 -3.67
C SER A 105 -3.49 -14.35 -2.76
N ALA A 106 -2.73 -15.20 -2.09
CA ALA A 106 -3.15 -16.00 -0.95
C ALA A 106 -2.07 -15.95 0.12
N GLU A 107 -2.47 -15.86 1.36
CA GLU A 107 -1.56 -15.79 2.50
C GLU A 107 -2.09 -16.62 3.66
N THR A 108 -1.21 -16.96 4.58
CA THR A 108 -1.53 -17.57 5.86
C THR A 108 -0.53 -17.09 6.91
N THR A 109 -0.92 -17.17 8.18
CA THR A 109 -0.05 -16.91 9.32
C THR A 109 0.07 -18.21 10.10
N PHE A 110 1.28 -18.57 10.51
CA PHE A 110 1.53 -19.73 11.34
C PHE A 110 1.21 -19.42 12.81
N SER A 111 0.71 -20.41 13.55
CA SER A 111 0.55 -20.32 15.02
C SER A 111 1.90 -20.35 15.73
N GLU A 112 2.90 -21.00 15.11
CA GLU A 112 4.27 -21.10 15.60
C GLU A 112 5.23 -20.82 14.45
N ASP A 113 6.37 -20.19 14.76
CA ASP A 113 7.38 -19.88 13.76
C ASP A 113 7.97 -21.16 13.15
N LYS A 114 8.24 -21.12 11.84
CA LYS A 114 8.85 -22.20 11.08
C LYS A 114 10.29 -21.82 10.72
N SER A 115 11.23 -22.67 11.06
CA SER A 115 12.66 -22.43 10.82
C SER A 115 13.23 -23.22 9.63
N ALA A 116 12.54 -24.25 9.15
CA ALA A 116 13.00 -25.06 8.05
C ALA A 116 12.20 -24.81 6.77
N SER A 117 12.89 -24.72 5.64
CA SER A 117 12.24 -24.60 4.33
C SER A 117 11.28 -25.78 4.05
N ALA A 118 11.61 -26.98 4.52
CA ALA A 118 10.78 -28.17 4.40
C ALA A 118 9.36 -27.99 4.99
N ASP A 119 9.21 -27.20 6.05
CA ASP A 119 7.91 -26.90 6.66
C ASP A 119 7.11 -25.87 5.85
N LEU A 120 7.80 -25.03 5.09
CA LEU A 120 7.18 -23.96 4.29
C LEU A 120 6.67 -24.45 2.94
N LEU A 121 7.36 -25.45 2.33
CA LEU A 121 7.04 -25.89 0.98
C LEU A 121 5.62 -26.44 0.82
N PRO A 122 5.10 -27.33 1.70
CA PRO A 122 3.72 -27.82 1.58
C PRO A 122 2.68 -26.71 1.73
N VAL A 123 2.99 -25.68 2.51
CA VAL A 123 2.11 -24.52 2.69
C VAL A 123 2.13 -23.65 1.44
N ALA A 124 3.32 -23.42 0.89
CA ALA A 124 3.48 -22.65 -0.36
C ALA A 124 2.72 -23.31 -1.52
N GLU A 125 2.74 -24.62 -1.65
CA GLU A 125 1.98 -25.38 -2.65
C GLU A 125 0.47 -25.14 -2.49
N LYS A 126 -0.07 -25.25 -1.27
CA LYS A 126 -1.48 -24.97 -0.98
C LYS A 126 -1.85 -23.52 -1.31
N LEU A 127 -0.97 -22.56 -1.02
CA LEU A 127 -1.19 -21.16 -1.37
C LEU A 127 -1.16 -20.93 -2.89
N CYS A 128 -0.24 -21.60 -3.60
CA CYS A 128 -0.17 -21.56 -5.06
C CYS A 128 -1.44 -22.15 -5.70
N GLN A 129 -1.98 -23.24 -5.16
CA GLN A 129 -3.26 -23.79 -5.62
C GLN A 129 -4.39 -22.78 -5.43
N ARG A 130 -4.50 -22.15 -4.25
CA ARG A 130 -5.52 -21.12 -4.00
C ARG A 130 -5.38 -19.90 -4.92
N VAL A 131 -4.15 -19.51 -5.26
CA VAL A 131 -3.90 -18.43 -6.23
C VAL A 131 -4.35 -18.87 -7.62
N ALA A 132 -4.00 -20.08 -8.05
CA ALA A 132 -4.39 -20.64 -9.33
C ALA A 132 -5.92 -20.70 -9.48
N ASP A 133 -6.64 -21.21 -8.48
CA ASP A 133 -8.10 -21.28 -8.45
C ASP A 133 -8.73 -19.88 -8.60
N ARG A 134 -8.18 -18.88 -7.91
CA ARG A 134 -8.64 -17.49 -8.02
C ARG A 134 -8.35 -16.86 -9.37
N LEU A 135 -7.20 -17.17 -9.98
CA LEU A 135 -6.85 -16.72 -11.32
C LEU A 135 -7.82 -17.29 -12.36
N VAL A 136 -8.12 -18.58 -12.28
CA VAL A 136 -9.11 -19.26 -13.13
C VAL A 136 -10.47 -18.64 -12.96
N ALA A 137 -10.97 -18.50 -11.73
CA ALA A 137 -12.27 -17.92 -11.42
C ALA A 137 -12.43 -16.48 -11.92
N SER A 138 -11.33 -15.73 -12.02
CA SER A 138 -11.32 -14.35 -12.49
C SER A 138 -10.96 -14.21 -13.97
N SER A 139 -10.72 -15.33 -14.68
CA SER A 139 -10.22 -15.35 -16.07
C SER A 139 -8.93 -14.53 -16.26
N LEU A 140 -8.04 -14.53 -15.25
CA LEU A 140 -6.76 -13.81 -15.24
C LEU A 140 -5.59 -14.79 -15.31
N SER A 141 -4.44 -14.31 -15.82
CA SER A 141 -3.17 -15.05 -15.79
C SER A 141 -2.08 -14.18 -15.16
N GLY A 142 -1.25 -14.78 -14.31
CA GLY A 142 -0.15 -14.12 -13.64
C GLY A 142 1.15 -14.18 -14.43
N GLY A 143 1.76 -13.04 -14.74
CA GLY A 143 3.07 -12.95 -15.43
C GLY A 143 4.25 -12.74 -14.46
N THR A 144 3.97 -12.45 -13.19
CA THR A 144 5.00 -12.29 -12.16
C THR A 144 4.54 -12.96 -10.87
N LEU A 145 5.38 -13.86 -10.35
CA LEU A 145 5.20 -14.45 -9.04
C LEU A 145 5.92 -13.59 -7.99
N VAL A 146 5.24 -13.31 -6.89
CA VAL A 146 5.82 -12.65 -5.71
C VAL A 146 5.66 -13.54 -4.51
N VAL A 147 6.78 -13.90 -3.88
CA VAL A 147 6.81 -14.62 -2.60
C VAL A 147 7.15 -13.61 -1.51
N LYS A 148 6.36 -13.61 -0.46
CA LYS A 148 6.59 -12.78 0.73
C LYS A 148 6.68 -13.68 1.94
N LEU A 149 7.81 -13.61 2.63
CA LEU A 149 8.04 -14.28 3.90
C LEU A 149 8.08 -13.21 5.00
N LYS A 150 7.42 -13.48 6.11
CA LYS A 150 7.43 -12.61 7.28
C LYS A 150 7.99 -13.38 8.45
N THR A 151 9.06 -12.86 9.04
CA THR A 151 9.77 -13.46 10.18
C THR A 151 9.06 -13.18 11.50
N GLY A 152 9.42 -13.90 12.57
CA GLY A 152 8.84 -13.72 13.91
C GLY A 152 9.07 -12.33 14.49
N ASP A 153 10.15 -11.64 14.12
CA ASP A 153 10.43 -10.24 14.44
C ASP A 153 9.73 -9.24 13.50
N PHE A 154 8.76 -9.73 12.72
CA PHE A 154 7.94 -8.94 11.78
C PHE A 154 8.67 -8.33 10.60
N GLN A 155 9.91 -8.68 10.33
CA GLN A 155 10.57 -8.27 9.09
C GLN A 155 9.93 -8.98 7.90
N THR A 156 9.92 -8.29 6.75
CA THR A 156 9.31 -8.83 5.53
C THR A 156 10.36 -8.98 4.45
N LEU A 157 10.57 -10.21 4.03
CA LEU A 157 11.38 -10.55 2.89
C LEU A 157 10.46 -10.73 1.67
N THR A 158 10.71 -10.00 0.61
CA THR A 158 9.91 -10.08 -0.63
C THR A 158 10.82 -10.43 -1.80
N ARG A 159 10.46 -11.48 -2.54
CA ARG A 159 11.13 -11.88 -3.78
C ARG A 159 10.12 -11.95 -4.90
N ASN A 160 10.53 -11.50 -6.06
CA ASN A 160 9.71 -11.59 -7.26
C ASN A 160 10.44 -12.32 -8.38
N ARG A 161 9.67 -12.99 -9.22
CA ARG A 161 10.19 -13.66 -10.42
C ARG A 161 9.21 -13.46 -11.56
N ARG A 162 9.71 -12.90 -12.65
CA ARG A 162 8.94 -12.85 -13.88
C ARG A 162 8.88 -14.25 -14.49
N LEU A 163 7.67 -14.68 -14.84
CA LEU A 163 7.43 -15.98 -15.46
C LEU A 163 7.65 -15.85 -16.98
N PRO A 164 8.18 -16.89 -17.64
CA PRO A 164 8.37 -16.88 -19.10
C PRO A 164 7.06 -16.68 -19.86
N VAL A 165 5.98 -17.27 -19.36
CA VAL A 165 4.62 -17.15 -19.89
C VAL A 165 3.67 -16.91 -18.74
N ALA A 166 2.69 -16.01 -18.92
CA ALA A 166 1.64 -15.79 -17.95
C ALA A 166 0.83 -17.09 -17.76
N THR A 167 0.54 -17.45 -16.51
CA THR A 167 -0.03 -18.76 -16.18
C THR A 167 -1.13 -18.67 -15.14
N GLN A 168 -2.01 -19.69 -15.15
CA GLN A 168 -2.97 -19.99 -14.09
C GLN A 168 -2.63 -21.31 -13.39
N ARG A 169 -1.55 -22.00 -13.79
CA ARG A 169 -1.21 -23.34 -13.36
C ARG A 169 -0.55 -23.33 -12.00
N ALA A 170 -1.13 -24.06 -11.04
CA ALA A 170 -0.63 -24.18 -9.67
C ALA A 170 0.76 -24.83 -9.62
N ASP A 171 1.01 -25.88 -10.43
CA ASP A 171 2.29 -26.59 -10.48
C ASP A 171 3.44 -25.69 -10.96
N VAL A 172 3.19 -24.80 -11.92
CA VAL A 172 4.17 -23.81 -12.39
C VAL A 172 4.46 -22.79 -11.29
N LEU A 173 3.42 -22.24 -10.65
CA LEU A 173 3.58 -21.31 -9.55
C LEU A 173 4.33 -21.94 -8.38
N ALA A 174 3.97 -23.16 -7.97
CA ALA A 174 4.59 -23.88 -6.87
C ALA A 174 6.07 -24.15 -7.15
N ARG A 175 6.43 -24.61 -8.35
CA ARG A 175 7.84 -24.84 -8.73
C ARG A 175 8.69 -23.58 -8.55
N HIS A 176 8.21 -22.43 -9.02
CA HIS A 176 8.95 -21.18 -8.88
C HIS A 176 8.96 -20.66 -7.43
N ALA A 177 7.88 -20.87 -6.66
CA ALA A 177 7.83 -20.53 -5.24
C ALA A 177 8.82 -21.37 -4.42
N THR A 178 8.87 -22.67 -4.66
CA THR A 178 9.83 -23.61 -4.05
C THR A 178 11.26 -23.15 -4.27
N GLN A 179 11.62 -22.82 -5.52
CA GLN A 179 12.98 -22.34 -5.83
C GLN A 179 13.33 -21.05 -5.08
N ILE A 180 12.37 -20.13 -4.94
CA ILE A 180 12.58 -18.89 -4.18
C ILE A 180 12.77 -19.20 -2.70
N ILE A 181 11.90 -20.02 -2.10
CA ILE A 181 11.96 -20.36 -0.67
C ILE A 181 13.27 -21.07 -0.34
N GLN A 182 13.71 -22.01 -1.16
CA GLN A 182 14.99 -22.75 -0.96
C GLN A 182 16.24 -21.86 -1.08
N GLN A 183 16.15 -20.73 -1.74
CA GLN A 183 17.25 -19.76 -1.85
C GLN A 183 17.33 -18.80 -0.66
N GLU A 184 16.24 -18.67 0.11
CA GLU A 184 16.11 -17.70 1.20
C GLU A 184 16.16 -18.35 2.58
N CYS A 185 15.94 -19.65 2.67
CA CYS A 185 16.00 -20.47 3.87
C CYS A 185 17.10 -21.55 3.74
#